data_ed58863f4064305ec0178d926420ea0c
#
_entry.id   ed58863f4064305ec0178d926420ea0c
#
_cell.length_a   1.000
_cell.length_b   1.000
_cell.length_c   1.000
_cell.angle_alpha   90.00
_cell.angle_beta   90.00
_cell.angle_gamma   90.00
#
_symmetry.space_group_name_H-M   'P 1'
#
loop_
_entity.id
_entity.type
_entity.pdbx_description
1 polymer ?
#
loop_
_entity_poly.entity_id
_entity_poly.type
_entity_poly.pdbx_seq_one_letter_code
_entity_poly.pdbx_strand_id
1 'polypeptide(L)'
;MESAVKKNSPFSVNLGRILAPVMIRTILPFRGIRGAWFRLTHWETWDWRIKYFIIGPAWFWYCLRARSFWFFTAANPTITFGGFDGESKKEMYEQLPPGTYPKSIYASHNMAFKEVEKMLISHKFTFPFAVKPEVGKMGFMFRRINTLAALEEYHHKIGCNYIIQELVTHPLEVSVFYYRLPHSPKGTITGFIKKEFLEVTGDGKSTLLQLILNYPRVQFRLEEMKAKHREKMHLILPEGEVFYLSHALNLSRGGKLVSLEQEKDDRLLKVFDDLSHYTGNFYYGRYDIKCRSIEDLKRGENFSILEYNGSGAEPHHVYGNGYNLLQACWILVAHWEMLYRISRMNYEKGILYWDFRRGWKFLRGTAKHLKKLQQLDSETGMT
;
A
#
# COMPACT_ATOMS: atom_id res chain seq x y z
N MET A 1 19.30 51.96 31.88
CA MET A 1 19.27 50.56 32.31
C MET A 1 17.79 50.17 32.42
N GLU A 2 17.23 49.62 31.37
CA GLU A 2 15.94 48.93 31.41
C GLU A 2 15.78 48.14 30.11
N SER A 3 15.83 46.83 30.22
CA SER A 3 15.73 45.90 29.12
C SER A 3 14.27 45.58 28.85
N ALA A 4 13.78 45.94 27.67
CA ALA A 4 12.44 45.61 27.22
C ALA A 4 12.38 44.16 26.73
N VAL A 5 11.66 43.32 27.46
CA VAL A 5 11.30 41.95 27.10
C VAL A 5 10.23 41.97 25.99
N LYS A 6 10.61 41.57 24.78
CA LYS A 6 9.63 41.28 23.68
C LYS A 6 8.94 39.95 23.93
N LYS A 7 7.65 39.99 24.18
CA LYS A 7 6.75 38.83 24.17
C LYS A 7 6.65 38.27 22.74
N ASN A 8 7.17 37.09 22.52
CA ASN A 8 6.93 36.33 21.30
C ASN A 8 5.54 35.69 21.33
N SER A 9 4.70 36.04 20.38
CA SER A 9 3.42 35.39 20.09
C SER A 9 3.64 34.04 19.43
N PRO A 10 3.01 32.92 19.87
CA PRO A 10 3.33 31.57 19.37
C PRO A 10 2.43 31.07 18.25
N PHE A 11 1.83 31.91 17.40
CA PHE A 11 0.95 31.45 16.34
C PHE A 11 1.14 32.20 15.00
N SER A 12 2.30 32.01 14.37
CA SER A 12 2.40 32.18 12.91
C SER A 12 3.10 30.95 12.33
N VAL A 13 2.31 29.92 12.05
CA VAL A 13 2.78 28.79 11.25
C VAL A 13 2.96 29.31 9.83
N ASN A 14 4.19 29.53 9.43
CA ASN A 14 4.57 30.03 8.12
C ASN A 14 4.35 28.89 7.09
N LEU A 15 3.12 28.81 6.54
CA LEU A 15 2.72 27.83 5.51
C LEU A 15 3.71 27.77 4.33
N GLY A 16 4.37 28.90 4.02
CA GLY A 16 5.38 28.97 2.97
C GLY A 16 6.64 28.14 3.25
N ARG A 17 7.01 27.92 4.53
CA ARG A 17 8.17 27.08 4.90
C ARG A 17 7.88 25.57 4.82
N ILE A 18 6.62 25.17 4.93
CA ILE A 18 6.22 23.75 4.83
C ILE A 18 5.99 23.33 3.39
N LEU A 19 5.50 24.23 2.54
CA LEU A 19 5.21 23.94 1.13
C LEU A 19 6.44 24.10 0.21
N ALA A 20 7.32 25.06 0.50
CA ALA A 20 8.51 25.32 -0.32
C ALA A 20 9.48 24.13 -0.44
N PRO A 21 9.85 23.38 0.62
CA PRO A 21 10.74 22.22 0.48
C PRO A 21 10.11 21.05 -0.29
N VAL A 22 8.78 20.89 -0.22
CA VAL A 22 8.07 19.81 -0.93
C VAL A 22 7.94 20.16 -2.41
N MET A 23 7.60 21.39 -2.76
CA MET A 23 7.60 21.86 -4.16
C MET A 23 9.00 21.85 -4.77
N ILE A 24 10.03 22.27 -4.05
CA ILE A 24 11.41 22.32 -4.54
C ILE A 24 11.96 20.90 -4.74
N ARG A 25 11.68 19.93 -3.87
CA ARG A 25 12.08 18.52 -4.08
C ARG A 25 11.38 17.85 -5.26
N THR A 26 10.14 18.23 -5.55
CA THR A 26 9.38 17.68 -6.70
C THR A 26 9.74 18.35 -8.02
N ILE A 27 10.31 19.55 -8.00
CA ILE A 27 10.53 20.37 -9.22
C ILE A 27 11.96 20.28 -9.75
N LEU A 28 12.96 19.86 -8.97
CA LEU A 28 14.38 20.02 -9.31
C LEU A 28 15.17 18.85 -9.93
N PRO A 29 14.70 17.61 -10.16
CA PRO A 29 15.56 16.61 -10.81
C PRO A 29 15.59 16.71 -12.34
N PHE A 30 14.71 17.47 -12.99
CA PHE A 30 14.75 17.69 -14.43
C PHE A 30 15.12 19.14 -14.77
N ARG A 31 16.38 19.37 -15.07
CA ARG A 31 16.84 20.62 -15.66
C ARG A 31 16.51 20.61 -17.16
N GLY A 32 15.51 21.42 -17.56
CA GLY A 32 15.21 21.70 -18.95
C GLY A 32 13.75 21.48 -19.36
N ILE A 33 13.40 22.00 -20.55
CA ILE A 33 12.06 21.96 -21.15
C ILE A 33 11.54 20.52 -21.30
N ARG A 34 12.42 19.56 -21.61
CA ARG A 34 12.06 18.12 -21.72
C ARG A 34 11.58 17.52 -20.40
N GLY A 35 12.19 17.86 -19.28
CA GLY A 35 11.78 17.38 -17.98
C GLY A 35 10.48 17.99 -17.49
N ALA A 36 10.23 19.25 -17.78
CA ALA A 36 8.96 19.91 -17.51
C ALA A 36 7.83 19.29 -18.35
N TRP A 37 8.07 19.07 -19.64
CA TRP A 37 7.13 18.40 -20.53
C TRP A 37 6.81 16.97 -20.09
N PHE A 38 7.83 16.18 -19.71
CA PHE A 38 7.62 14.82 -19.20
C PHE A 38 6.74 14.82 -17.94
N ARG A 39 6.97 15.71 -16.98
CA ARG A 39 6.10 15.82 -15.79
C ARG A 39 4.68 16.22 -16.13
N LEU A 40 4.51 17.14 -17.08
CA LEU A 40 3.19 17.57 -17.50
C LEU A 40 2.38 16.43 -18.13
N THR A 41 3.06 15.58 -18.91
CA THR A 41 2.43 14.48 -19.64
C THR A 41 2.32 13.17 -18.83
N HIS A 42 3.12 13.00 -17.75
CA HIS A 42 3.14 11.81 -16.91
C HIS A 42 2.54 12.11 -15.53
N TRP A 43 1.23 12.30 -15.52
CA TRP A 43 0.45 12.64 -14.33
C TRP A 43 0.62 11.61 -13.20
N GLU A 44 0.91 10.35 -13.49
CA GLU A 44 1.17 9.29 -12.53
C GLU A 44 2.35 9.60 -11.59
N THR A 45 3.24 10.51 -12.01
CA THR A 45 4.40 10.96 -11.23
C THR A 45 4.09 12.15 -10.32
N TRP A 46 2.90 12.74 -10.43
CA TRP A 46 2.50 13.88 -9.62
C TRP A 46 2.32 13.49 -8.16
N ASP A 47 2.51 14.44 -7.27
CA ASP A 47 2.17 14.27 -5.87
C ASP A 47 0.69 13.86 -5.74
N TRP A 48 0.42 12.88 -4.87
CA TRP A 48 -0.94 12.39 -4.65
C TRP A 48 -1.92 13.51 -4.25
N ARG A 49 -1.44 14.55 -3.56
CA ARG A 49 -2.25 15.71 -3.15
C ARG A 49 -2.83 16.44 -4.34
N ILE A 50 -2.05 16.61 -5.41
CA ILE A 50 -2.51 17.28 -6.64
C ILE A 50 -3.60 16.41 -7.30
N LYS A 51 -3.37 15.12 -7.43
CA LYS A 51 -4.33 14.18 -8.03
C LYS A 51 -5.64 14.20 -7.28
N TYR A 52 -5.59 14.03 -5.95
CA TYR A 52 -6.79 14.01 -5.12
C TYR A 52 -7.46 15.38 -4.95
N PHE A 53 -6.73 16.48 -5.09
CA PHE A 53 -7.31 17.82 -5.14
C PHE A 53 -8.23 17.99 -6.36
N ILE A 54 -7.83 17.47 -7.52
CA ILE A 54 -8.63 17.57 -8.77
C ILE A 54 -9.97 16.83 -8.61
N ILE A 55 -9.98 15.65 -8.02
CA ILE A 55 -11.20 14.83 -7.85
C ILE A 55 -11.89 15.04 -6.49
N GLY A 56 -11.29 15.81 -5.58
CA GLY A 56 -11.81 16.10 -4.24
C GLY A 56 -13.27 16.57 -4.19
N PRO A 57 -13.72 17.44 -5.11
CA PRO A 57 -15.13 17.84 -5.17
C PRO A 57 -16.10 16.67 -5.32
N ALA A 58 -15.74 15.61 -6.07
CA ALA A 58 -16.56 14.41 -6.18
C ALA A 58 -16.67 13.65 -4.85
N TRP A 59 -15.55 13.51 -4.11
CA TRP A 59 -15.58 12.91 -2.77
C TRP A 59 -16.49 13.69 -1.82
N PHE A 60 -16.34 15.00 -1.81
CA PHE A 60 -17.18 15.88 -0.97
C PHE A 60 -18.66 15.76 -1.33
N TRP A 61 -18.98 15.64 -2.62
CA TRP A 61 -20.35 15.38 -3.09
C TRP A 61 -20.93 14.10 -2.48
N TYR A 62 -20.17 12.99 -2.44
CA TYR A 62 -20.62 11.76 -1.80
C TYR A 62 -20.77 11.91 -0.28
N CYS A 63 -19.91 12.67 0.38
CA CYS A 63 -20.08 13.00 1.80
C CYS A 63 -21.40 13.76 2.05
N LEU A 64 -21.75 14.74 1.23
CA LEU A 64 -23.01 15.48 1.33
C LEU A 64 -24.21 14.57 1.08
N ARG A 65 -24.17 13.74 0.05
CA ARG A 65 -25.25 12.79 -0.25
C ARG A 65 -25.46 11.76 0.86
N ALA A 66 -24.38 11.32 1.47
CA ALA A 66 -24.44 10.40 2.60
C ALA A 66 -24.80 11.09 3.93
N ARG A 67 -24.72 12.44 3.99
CA ARG A 67 -24.78 13.23 5.23
C ARG A 67 -23.75 12.76 6.28
N SER A 68 -22.62 12.24 5.82
CA SER A 68 -21.53 11.72 6.66
C SER A 68 -20.18 11.85 5.97
N PHE A 69 -19.16 12.33 6.68
CA PHE A 69 -17.78 12.31 6.21
C PHE A 69 -17.20 10.89 6.17
N TRP A 70 -17.76 9.99 6.98
CA TRP A 70 -17.28 8.63 7.15
C TRP A 70 -18.21 7.59 6.52
N PHE A 71 -18.94 7.98 5.46
CA PHE A 71 -19.89 7.09 4.79
C PHE A 71 -19.28 5.75 4.41
N PHE A 72 -18.03 5.73 4.00
CA PHE A 72 -17.29 4.56 3.55
C PHE A 72 -17.09 3.49 4.63
N THR A 73 -17.30 3.82 5.92
CA THR A 73 -17.16 2.86 7.02
C THR A 73 -18.16 1.72 6.96
N ALA A 74 -19.26 1.89 6.25
CA ALA A 74 -20.23 0.84 6.05
C ALA A 74 -19.96 -0.02 4.81
N ALA A 75 -18.92 0.28 4.00
CA ALA A 75 -18.62 -0.50 2.80
C ALA A 75 -18.12 -1.92 3.14
N ASN A 76 -17.25 -2.04 4.15
CA ASN A 76 -16.78 -3.32 4.68
C ASN A 76 -17.02 -3.31 6.19
N PRO A 77 -18.22 -3.67 6.65
CA PRO A 77 -18.70 -3.37 8.01
C PRO A 77 -17.94 -4.10 9.12
N THR A 78 -17.28 -5.20 8.81
CA THR A 78 -16.54 -6.04 9.75
C THR A 78 -15.05 -5.68 9.84
N ILE A 79 -14.59 -4.70 9.03
CA ILE A 79 -13.25 -4.16 9.10
C ILE A 79 -13.28 -2.79 9.78
N THR A 80 -12.40 -2.58 10.74
CA THR A 80 -12.24 -1.29 11.43
C THR A 80 -12.10 -0.16 10.42
N PHE A 81 -12.93 0.88 10.59
CA PHE A 81 -13.01 2.06 9.73
C PHE A 81 -13.28 1.72 8.24
N GLY A 82 -13.95 0.58 7.99
CA GLY A 82 -14.24 0.09 6.64
C GLY A 82 -13.01 -0.33 5.83
N GLY A 83 -11.84 -0.44 6.47
CA GLY A 83 -10.56 -0.68 5.78
C GLY A 83 -10.08 0.55 5.00
N PHE A 84 -10.34 1.76 5.52
CA PHE A 84 -9.86 3.00 4.89
C PHE A 84 -8.40 3.32 5.25
N ASP A 85 -8.07 3.20 6.51
CA ASP A 85 -6.72 3.35 7.07
C ASP A 85 -6.71 2.82 8.51
N GLY A 86 -5.61 2.21 8.95
CA GLY A 86 -5.44 1.77 10.32
C GLY A 86 -6.18 0.48 10.70
N GLU A 87 -6.65 -0.26 9.73
CA GLU A 87 -7.24 -1.59 9.91
C GLU A 87 -6.22 -2.61 10.43
N SER A 88 -6.71 -3.56 11.22
CA SER A 88 -5.92 -4.69 11.69
C SER A 88 -5.81 -5.77 10.62
N LYS A 89 -4.60 -6.26 10.37
CA LYS A 89 -4.39 -7.43 9.50
C LYS A 89 -5.05 -8.69 10.05
N LYS A 90 -5.22 -8.77 11.37
CA LYS A 90 -5.96 -9.84 12.01
C LYS A 90 -7.42 -9.85 11.59
N GLU A 91 -8.11 -8.70 11.69
CA GLU A 91 -9.50 -8.55 11.25
C GLU A 91 -9.70 -8.99 9.80
N MET A 92 -8.73 -8.67 8.95
CA MET A 92 -8.74 -9.05 7.55
C MET A 92 -8.60 -10.57 7.37
N TYR A 93 -7.60 -11.19 7.99
CA TYR A 93 -7.34 -12.63 7.82
C TYR A 93 -8.44 -13.51 8.42
N GLU A 94 -9.06 -13.11 9.54
CA GLU A 94 -10.18 -13.83 10.16
C GLU A 94 -11.42 -13.90 9.25
N GLN A 95 -11.49 -13.09 8.21
CA GLN A 95 -12.60 -13.07 7.24
C GLN A 95 -12.28 -13.75 5.91
N LEU A 96 -11.09 -14.33 5.78
CA LEU A 96 -10.68 -15.09 4.60
C LEU A 96 -10.71 -16.59 4.88
N PRO A 97 -10.99 -17.43 3.87
CA PRO A 97 -10.92 -18.89 4.02
C PRO A 97 -9.54 -19.33 4.50
N PRO A 98 -9.45 -20.28 5.44
CA PRO A 98 -8.18 -20.88 5.84
C PRO A 98 -7.40 -21.41 4.62
N GLY A 99 -6.08 -21.16 4.61
CA GLY A 99 -5.20 -21.57 3.51
C GLY A 99 -5.11 -20.56 2.36
N THR A 100 -5.94 -19.51 2.31
CA THR A 100 -5.84 -18.45 1.31
C THR A 100 -4.92 -17.29 1.74
N TYR A 101 -4.38 -17.34 2.94
CA TYR A 101 -3.44 -16.36 3.50
C TYR A 101 -2.30 -17.07 4.24
N PRO A 102 -1.15 -16.41 4.44
CA PRO A 102 -0.01 -17.06 5.08
C PRO A 102 -0.31 -17.41 6.53
N LYS A 103 0.18 -18.55 6.98
CA LYS A 103 0.12 -18.96 8.39
C LYS A 103 0.64 -17.81 9.24
N SER A 104 -0.14 -17.41 10.24
CA SER A 104 0.11 -16.20 11.04
C SER A 104 -0.17 -16.46 12.51
N ILE A 105 0.66 -15.92 13.39
CA ILE A 105 0.39 -15.79 14.83
C ILE A 105 0.51 -14.33 15.25
N TYR A 106 -0.24 -13.96 16.26
CA TYR A 106 -0.36 -12.57 16.72
C TYR A 106 0.27 -12.44 18.10
N ALA A 107 1.29 -11.60 18.21
CA ALA A 107 2.01 -11.37 19.44
C ALA A 107 1.74 -9.96 19.99
N SER A 108 1.45 -9.87 21.27
CA SER A 108 1.42 -8.58 21.98
C SER A 108 2.84 -8.15 22.36
N HIS A 109 3.15 -6.88 22.18
CA HIS A 109 4.45 -6.33 22.61
C HIS A 109 4.64 -6.35 24.15
N ASN A 110 3.57 -6.51 24.93
CA ASN A 110 3.61 -6.64 26.39
C ASN A 110 3.74 -8.10 26.87
N MET A 111 3.71 -9.05 25.96
CA MET A 111 3.88 -10.47 26.27
C MET A 111 5.33 -10.76 26.66
N ALA A 112 5.56 -11.68 27.56
CA ALA A 112 6.93 -12.13 27.83
C ALA A 112 7.50 -12.87 26.60
N PHE A 113 8.74 -12.63 26.24
CA PHE A 113 9.34 -13.24 25.04
C PHE A 113 9.29 -14.77 25.06
N LYS A 114 9.44 -15.39 26.23
CA LYS A 114 9.26 -16.84 26.41
C LYS A 114 7.89 -17.38 25.99
N GLU A 115 6.85 -16.55 26.07
CA GLU A 115 5.52 -16.93 25.58
C GLU A 115 5.48 -16.88 24.05
N VAL A 116 6.15 -15.89 23.44
CA VAL A 116 6.32 -15.84 21.98
C VAL A 116 7.06 -17.07 21.46
N GLU A 117 8.14 -17.51 22.15
CA GLU A 117 8.85 -18.76 21.82
C GLU A 117 7.93 -19.98 21.88
N LYS A 118 7.13 -20.12 22.95
CA LYS A 118 6.14 -21.20 23.06
C LYS A 118 5.13 -21.16 21.90
N MET A 119 4.69 -19.98 21.50
CA MET A 119 3.78 -19.84 20.35
C MET A 119 4.43 -20.29 19.05
N LEU A 120 5.71 -19.97 18.80
CA LEU A 120 6.44 -20.45 17.62
C LEU A 120 6.49 -22.00 17.59
N ILE A 121 6.82 -22.61 18.71
CA ILE A 121 6.92 -24.10 18.84
C ILE A 121 5.54 -24.73 18.63
N SER A 122 4.52 -24.25 19.33
CA SER A 122 3.16 -24.82 19.27
C SER A 122 2.54 -24.72 17.89
N HIS A 123 2.84 -23.64 17.16
CA HIS A 123 2.39 -23.44 15.78
C HIS A 123 3.40 -23.96 14.74
N LYS A 124 4.47 -24.64 15.15
CA LYS A 124 5.48 -25.23 14.24
C LYS A 124 6.01 -24.20 13.22
N PHE A 125 6.41 -23.01 13.69
CA PHE A 125 7.10 -22.03 12.87
C PHE A 125 8.58 -22.37 12.74
N THR A 126 9.09 -22.24 11.51
CA THR A 126 10.52 -22.44 11.20
C THR A 126 11.10 -21.17 10.56
N PHE A 127 12.37 -20.89 10.86
CA PHE A 127 13.08 -19.79 10.20
C PHE A 127 13.38 -20.12 8.73
N PRO A 128 13.41 -19.12 7.84
CA PRO A 128 13.07 -17.74 8.10
C PRO A 128 11.56 -17.49 8.01
N PHE A 129 11.07 -16.49 8.75
CA PHE A 129 9.71 -15.99 8.65
C PHE A 129 9.68 -14.46 8.64
N ALA A 130 8.52 -13.88 8.37
CA ALA A 130 8.32 -12.43 8.39
C ALA A 130 7.70 -11.98 9.71
N VAL A 131 8.07 -10.77 10.15
CA VAL A 131 7.36 -10.05 11.21
C VAL A 131 6.94 -8.68 10.69
N LYS A 132 5.78 -8.23 11.11
CA LYS A 132 5.25 -6.90 10.75
C LYS A 132 4.27 -6.41 11.80
N PRO A 133 4.09 -5.07 11.98
CA PRO A 133 3.04 -4.55 12.85
C PRO A 133 1.67 -5.08 12.45
N GLU A 134 0.81 -5.37 13.42
CA GLU A 134 -0.58 -5.76 13.18
C GLU A 134 -1.32 -4.65 12.43
N VAL A 135 -1.18 -3.41 12.89
CA VAL A 135 -1.65 -2.20 12.19
C VAL A 135 -0.44 -1.46 11.63
N GLY A 136 -0.35 -1.33 10.31
CA GLY A 136 0.77 -0.66 9.66
C GLY A 136 0.67 -0.73 8.15
N LYS A 137 1.36 0.20 7.46
CA LYS A 137 1.39 0.32 6.01
C LYS A 137 2.79 0.64 5.49
N MET A 138 2.96 0.64 4.17
CA MET A 138 4.21 1.00 3.47
C MET A 138 5.42 0.13 3.84
N GLY A 139 5.21 -1.02 4.50
CA GLY A 139 6.26 -1.93 4.92
C GLY A 139 7.09 -1.41 6.10
N PHE A 140 6.61 -0.40 6.86
CA PHE A 140 7.29 0.04 8.07
C PHE A 140 7.40 -1.10 9.08
N MET A 141 8.58 -1.28 9.64
CA MET A 141 8.91 -2.34 10.58
C MET A 141 8.62 -3.76 10.07
N PHE A 142 8.50 -3.96 8.76
CA PHE A 142 8.55 -5.30 8.18
C PHE A 142 9.98 -5.83 8.25
N ARG A 143 10.17 -7.05 8.79
CA ARG A 143 11.49 -7.69 8.86
C ARG A 143 11.39 -9.17 8.50
N ARG A 144 12.40 -9.65 7.80
CA ARG A 144 12.66 -11.08 7.67
C ARG A 144 13.52 -11.54 8.86
N ILE A 145 13.04 -12.50 9.59
CA ILE A 145 13.68 -13.03 10.81
C ILE A 145 14.32 -14.37 10.47
N ASN A 146 15.62 -14.47 10.71
CA ASN A 146 16.39 -15.67 10.42
C ASN A 146 16.84 -16.41 11.70
N THR A 147 16.76 -15.75 12.86
CA THR A 147 17.21 -16.32 14.16
C THR A 147 16.28 -15.89 15.29
N LEU A 148 16.29 -16.67 16.38
CA LEU A 148 15.52 -16.34 17.56
C LEU A 148 15.98 -15.03 18.23
N ALA A 149 17.28 -14.76 18.25
CA ALA A 149 17.84 -13.52 18.78
C ALA A 149 17.34 -12.28 18.01
N ALA A 150 17.24 -12.38 16.68
CA ALA A 150 16.67 -11.30 15.87
C ALA A 150 15.18 -11.08 16.15
N LEU A 151 14.43 -12.12 16.46
CA LEU A 151 13.04 -11.99 16.87
C LEU A 151 12.92 -11.33 18.25
N GLU A 152 13.76 -11.70 19.20
CA GLU A 152 13.79 -11.11 20.54
C GLU A 152 14.10 -9.61 20.48
N GLU A 153 15.10 -9.24 19.69
CA GLU A 153 15.44 -7.84 19.44
C GLU A 153 14.26 -7.07 18.84
N TYR A 154 13.58 -7.66 17.83
CA TYR A 154 12.40 -7.06 17.24
C TYR A 154 11.26 -6.89 18.25
N HIS A 155 10.99 -7.93 19.05
CA HIS A 155 9.95 -7.94 20.08
C HIS A 155 10.13 -6.78 21.09
N HIS A 156 11.35 -6.57 21.56
CA HIS A 156 11.67 -5.49 22.49
C HIS A 156 11.59 -4.08 21.88
N LYS A 157 11.83 -3.96 20.58
CA LYS A 157 11.87 -2.66 19.88
C LYS A 157 10.53 -2.20 19.32
N ILE A 158 9.64 -3.12 18.91
CA ILE A 158 8.46 -2.77 18.10
C ILE A 158 7.45 -1.87 18.84
N GLY A 159 7.24 -2.05 20.14
CA GLY A 159 6.35 -1.24 20.98
C GLY A 159 4.88 -1.18 20.53
N CYS A 160 4.42 -2.14 19.76
CA CYS A 160 3.02 -2.38 19.40
C CYS A 160 2.80 -3.85 19.06
N ASN A 161 1.53 -4.29 18.99
CA ASN A 161 1.20 -5.65 18.57
C ASN A 161 1.69 -5.91 17.14
N TYR A 162 2.12 -7.16 16.91
CA TYR A 162 2.70 -7.55 15.62
C TYR A 162 2.31 -8.97 15.23
N ILE A 163 2.52 -9.28 13.96
CA ILE A 163 2.24 -10.57 13.37
C ILE A 163 3.57 -11.25 13.04
N ILE A 164 3.70 -12.50 13.41
CA ILE A 164 4.72 -13.42 12.91
C ILE A 164 4.06 -14.25 11.82
N GLN A 165 4.64 -14.24 10.63
CA GLN A 165 3.99 -14.77 9.44
C GLN A 165 4.96 -15.59 8.60
N GLU A 166 4.50 -16.72 8.09
CA GLU A 166 5.24 -17.53 7.14
C GLU A 166 5.65 -16.71 5.91
N LEU A 167 6.88 -16.92 5.43
CA LEU A 167 7.35 -16.30 4.19
C LEU A 167 6.72 -16.96 2.97
N VAL A 168 5.94 -16.20 2.23
CA VAL A 168 5.39 -16.66 0.96
C VAL A 168 6.44 -16.54 -0.13
N THR A 169 6.87 -17.66 -0.70
CA THR A 169 7.93 -17.75 -1.70
C THR A 169 7.42 -17.78 -3.15
N HIS A 170 6.11 -17.65 -3.36
CA HIS A 170 5.55 -17.61 -4.72
C HIS A 170 6.17 -16.48 -5.55
N PRO A 171 6.47 -16.74 -6.85
CA PRO A 171 7.27 -15.82 -7.65
C PRO A 171 6.52 -14.58 -8.14
N LEU A 172 5.20 -14.67 -8.28
CA LEU A 172 4.40 -13.56 -8.79
C LEU A 172 3.73 -12.81 -7.65
N GLU A 173 3.79 -11.48 -7.69
CA GLU A 173 2.97 -10.62 -6.85
C GLU A 173 1.99 -9.85 -7.72
N VAL A 174 0.70 -10.00 -7.42
CA VAL A 174 -0.40 -9.38 -8.17
C VAL A 174 -1.32 -8.61 -7.24
N SER A 175 -2.04 -7.66 -7.80
CA SER A 175 -3.12 -6.94 -7.11
C SER A 175 -4.40 -7.09 -7.92
N VAL A 176 -5.47 -7.48 -7.25
CA VAL A 176 -6.82 -7.56 -7.82
C VAL A 176 -7.73 -6.59 -7.10
N PHE A 177 -8.31 -5.66 -7.85
CA PHE A 177 -9.34 -4.78 -7.31
C PHE A 177 -10.72 -5.37 -7.62
N TYR A 178 -11.47 -5.64 -6.56
CA TYR A 178 -12.78 -6.29 -6.63
C TYR A 178 -13.81 -5.48 -5.86
N TYR A 179 -15.04 -5.43 -6.37
CA TYR A 179 -16.19 -4.99 -5.61
C TYR A 179 -17.43 -5.84 -5.91
N ARG A 180 -18.36 -5.86 -4.95
CA ARG A 180 -19.65 -6.52 -5.06
C ARG A 180 -20.73 -5.68 -4.39
N LEU A 181 -21.88 -5.51 -5.06
CA LEU A 181 -23.05 -4.92 -4.40
C LEU A 181 -23.60 -5.88 -3.34
N PRO A 182 -24.08 -5.38 -2.19
CA PRO A 182 -24.56 -6.23 -1.08
C PRO A 182 -25.68 -7.22 -1.40
N HIS A 183 -26.40 -7.02 -2.51
CA HIS A 183 -27.47 -7.95 -2.96
C HIS A 183 -27.04 -8.79 -4.15
N SER A 184 -25.88 -8.51 -4.73
CA SER A 184 -25.45 -9.23 -5.92
C SER A 184 -24.76 -10.54 -5.55
N PRO A 185 -25.11 -11.65 -6.17
CA PRO A 185 -24.37 -12.90 -6.03
C PRO A 185 -23.01 -12.84 -6.74
N LYS A 186 -22.83 -11.91 -7.69
CA LYS A 186 -21.64 -11.76 -8.52
C LYS A 186 -21.04 -10.37 -8.37
N GLY A 187 -19.73 -10.29 -8.24
CA GLY A 187 -18.99 -9.03 -8.16
C GLY A 187 -18.38 -8.60 -9.50
N THR A 188 -17.42 -7.72 -9.42
CA THR A 188 -16.71 -7.18 -10.58
C THR A 188 -15.24 -6.99 -10.24
N ILE A 189 -14.36 -7.51 -11.09
CA ILE A 189 -12.93 -7.21 -11.05
C ILE A 189 -12.67 -6.01 -11.96
N THR A 190 -12.35 -4.86 -11.36
CA THR A 190 -12.07 -3.61 -12.09
C THR A 190 -10.60 -3.48 -12.49
N GLY A 191 -9.69 -4.11 -11.75
CA GLY A 191 -8.27 -4.04 -12.03
C GLY A 191 -7.56 -5.33 -11.69
N PHE A 192 -6.65 -5.75 -12.57
CA PHE A 192 -5.75 -6.86 -12.37
C PHE A 192 -4.35 -6.46 -12.81
N ILE A 193 -3.41 -6.44 -11.87
CA ILE A 193 -2.07 -5.86 -12.05
C ILE A 193 -1.03 -6.82 -11.49
N LYS A 194 0.07 -7.01 -12.22
CA LYS A 194 1.30 -7.63 -11.74
C LYS A 194 2.24 -6.56 -11.22
N LYS A 195 2.85 -6.80 -10.08
CA LYS A 195 3.91 -5.97 -9.52
C LYS A 195 5.27 -6.56 -9.91
N GLU A 196 6.13 -5.73 -10.45
CA GLU A 196 7.50 -6.10 -10.84
C GLU A 196 8.51 -5.20 -10.13
N PHE A 197 9.70 -5.73 -9.93
CA PHE A 197 10.80 -4.96 -9.39
C PHE A 197 11.21 -3.84 -10.36
N LEU A 198 11.78 -2.79 -9.81
CA LEU A 198 12.46 -1.80 -10.61
C LEU A 198 13.82 -2.35 -10.98
N GLU A 199 14.03 -2.59 -12.27
CA GLU A 199 15.24 -3.22 -12.81
C GLU A 199 15.69 -2.55 -14.10
N VAL A 200 16.94 -2.72 -14.45
CA VAL A 200 17.51 -2.39 -15.76
C VAL A 200 18.21 -3.62 -16.31
N THR A 201 18.20 -3.75 -17.63
CA THR A 201 18.89 -4.85 -18.33
C THR A 201 20.14 -4.31 -18.99
N GLY A 202 21.26 -4.98 -18.79
CA GLY A 202 22.55 -4.69 -19.44
C GLY A 202 22.45 -4.83 -20.95
N ASP A 203 23.15 -3.94 -21.65
CA ASP A 203 23.31 -3.96 -23.11
C ASP A 203 24.77 -4.27 -23.54
N GLY A 204 25.63 -4.64 -22.58
CA GLY A 204 27.05 -4.92 -22.79
C GLY A 204 27.90 -3.69 -23.10
N LYS A 205 27.34 -2.48 -23.09
CA LYS A 205 28.04 -1.24 -23.53
C LYS A 205 27.82 -0.07 -22.56
N SER A 206 26.58 0.12 -22.07
CA SER A 206 26.23 1.23 -21.21
C SER A 206 26.60 0.94 -19.77
N THR A 207 27.06 1.98 -19.06
CA THR A 207 27.22 1.91 -17.61
C THR A 207 25.88 1.83 -16.91
N LEU A 208 25.83 1.32 -15.69
CA LEU A 208 24.61 1.30 -14.87
C LEU A 208 23.99 2.70 -14.77
N LEU A 209 24.80 3.76 -14.61
CA LEU A 209 24.31 5.13 -14.61
C LEU A 209 23.62 5.50 -15.93
N GLN A 210 24.18 5.13 -17.07
CA GLN A 210 23.58 5.39 -18.39
C GLN A 210 22.26 4.64 -18.56
N LEU A 211 22.21 3.35 -18.17
CA LEU A 211 20.96 2.56 -18.18
C LEU A 211 19.88 3.20 -17.31
N ILE A 212 20.23 3.67 -16.10
CA ILE A 212 19.33 4.38 -15.19
C ILE A 212 18.85 5.70 -15.83
N LEU A 213 19.73 6.48 -16.43
CA LEU A 213 19.38 7.75 -17.07
C LEU A 213 18.46 7.57 -18.28
N ASN A 214 18.60 6.47 -19.00
CA ASN A 214 17.78 6.12 -20.14
C ASN A 214 16.39 5.56 -19.73
N TYR A 215 16.17 5.25 -18.43
CA TYR A 215 14.90 4.74 -17.94
C TYR A 215 14.02 5.89 -17.38
N PRO A 216 13.01 6.37 -18.11
CA PRO A 216 12.30 7.61 -17.79
C PRO A 216 11.72 7.67 -16.37
N ARG A 217 11.17 6.56 -15.88
CA ARG A 217 10.55 6.50 -14.53
C ARG A 217 11.56 6.60 -13.39
N VAL A 218 12.78 6.14 -13.60
CA VAL A 218 13.84 6.18 -12.57
C VAL A 218 14.37 7.59 -12.37
N GLN A 219 14.26 8.45 -13.37
CA GLN A 219 14.75 9.83 -13.30
C GLN A 219 14.13 10.62 -12.12
N PHE A 220 12.91 10.28 -11.71
CA PHE A 220 12.28 10.90 -10.52
C PHE A 220 12.93 10.52 -9.20
N ARG A 221 13.73 9.44 -9.19
CA ARG A 221 14.43 8.91 -8.02
C ARG A 221 15.94 8.80 -8.25
N LEU A 222 16.46 9.55 -9.21
CA LEU A 222 17.85 9.46 -9.65
C LEU A 222 18.83 9.64 -8.49
N GLU A 223 18.61 10.63 -7.64
CA GLU A 223 19.52 10.89 -6.52
C GLU A 223 19.48 9.76 -5.47
N GLU A 224 18.32 9.19 -5.23
CA GLU A 224 18.18 8.01 -4.38
C GLU A 224 18.89 6.80 -4.99
N MET A 225 18.72 6.56 -6.29
CA MET A 225 19.41 5.45 -6.98
C MET A 225 20.91 5.64 -7.00
N LYS A 226 21.39 6.87 -7.24
CA LYS A 226 22.82 7.20 -7.15
C LYS A 226 23.39 6.97 -5.75
N ALA A 227 22.68 7.37 -4.70
CA ALA A 227 23.11 7.14 -3.33
C ALA A 227 23.17 5.64 -3.01
N LYS A 228 22.11 4.90 -3.38
CA LYS A 228 21.98 3.46 -3.09
C LYS A 228 23.02 2.60 -3.83
N HIS A 229 23.33 2.93 -5.07
CA HIS A 229 24.20 2.13 -5.94
C HIS A 229 25.51 2.85 -6.29
N ARG A 230 25.96 3.81 -5.47
CA ARG A 230 27.08 4.70 -5.73
C ARG A 230 28.32 3.97 -6.26
N GLU A 231 28.69 2.86 -5.63
CA GLU A 231 29.88 2.09 -5.98
C GLU A 231 29.74 1.31 -7.29
N LYS A 232 28.52 1.08 -7.77
CA LYS A 232 28.22 0.27 -8.97
C LYS A 232 27.88 1.11 -10.20
N MET A 233 27.77 2.43 -10.09
CA MET A 233 27.31 3.31 -11.18
C MET A 233 28.20 3.27 -12.44
N HIS A 234 29.46 2.93 -12.28
CA HIS A 234 30.43 2.84 -13.38
C HIS A 234 30.49 1.46 -14.05
N LEU A 235 29.83 0.45 -13.47
CA LEU A 235 29.85 -0.91 -14.01
C LEU A 235 29.08 -0.97 -15.33
N ILE A 236 29.66 -1.65 -16.31
CA ILE A 236 28.99 -2.03 -17.55
C ILE A 236 28.41 -3.44 -17.33
N LEU A 237 27.09 -3.55 -17.40
CA LEU A 237 26.42 -4.82 -17.23
C LEU A 237 26.49 -5.62 -18.51
N PRO A 238 26.82 -6.93 -18.47
CA PRO A 238 26.72 -7.82 -19.61
C PRO A 238 25.36 -7.74 -20.30
N GLU A 239 25.33 -8.00 -21.60
CA GLU A 239 24.10 -8.04 -22.37
C GLU A 239 23.13 -9.07 -21.81
N GLY A 240 21.90 -8.66 -21.52
CA GLY A 240 20.85 -9.51 -20.94
C GLY A 240 20.93 -9.67 -19.42
N GLU A 241 21.99 -9.20 -18.74
CA GLU A 241 22.06 -9.23 -17.27
C GLU A 241 21.06 -8.26 -16.66
N VAL A 242 20.21 -8.78 -15.73
CA VAL A 242 19.21 -7.98 -15.00
C VAL A 242 19.80 -7.45 -13.72
N PHE A 243 19.77 -6.13 -13.54
CA PHE A 243 20.18 -5.47 -12.31
C PHE A 243 18.97 -4.84 -11.60
N TYR A 244 18.68 -5.33 -10.40
CA TYR A 244 17.58 -4.81 -9.58
C TYR A 244 17.95 -3.49 -8.91
N LEU A 245 17.31 -2.41 -9.31
CA LEU A 245 17.48 -1.09 -8.71
C LEU A 245 16.76 -0.98 -7.35
N SER A 246 15.67 -1.73 -7.20
CA SER A 246 14.91 -1.84 -5.96
C SER A 246 14.31 -3.22 -5.80
N HIS A 247 14.46 -3.82 -4.63
CA HIS A 247 13.77 -5.06 -4.26
C HIS A 247 12.39 -4.79 -3.63
N ALA A 248 11.90 -3.55 -3.68
CA ALA A 248 10.58 -3.21 -3.20
C ALA A 248 9.58 -3.23 -4.35
N LEU A 249 8.51 -3.99 -4.21
CA LEU A 249 7.41 -4.10 -5.19
C LEU A 249 6.37 -2.97 -5.05
N ASN A 250 6.44 -2.18 -3.98
CA ASN A 250 5.53 -1.07 -3.77
C ASN A 250 5.78 0.06 -4.78
N LEU A 251 4.71 0.58 -5.38
CA LEU A 251 4.79 1.71 -6.31
C LEU A 251 5.51 2.92 -5.68
N SER A 252 5.26 3.21 -4.41
CA SER A 252 5.91 4.29 -3.66
C SER A 252 7.43 4.09 -3.48
N ARG A 253 7.91 2.85 -3.59
CA ARG A 253 9.33 2.48 -3.51
C ARG A 253 9.95 2.15 -4.87
N GLY A 254 9.23 2.42 -5.97
CA GLY A 254 9.70 2.30 -7.34
C GLY A 254 9.31 1.01 -8.06
N GLY A 255 8.49 0.17 -7.46
CA GLY A 255 7.94 -1.00 -8.16
C GLY A 255 7.19 -0.61 -9.43
N LYS A 256 7.25 -1.46 -10.44
CA LYS A 256 6.55 -1.31 -11.72
C LYS A 256 5.21 -2.06 -11.67
N LEU A 257 4.17 -1.44 -12.20
CA LEU A 257 2.86 -2.05 -12.35
C LEU A 257 2.64 -2.43 -13.82
N VAL A 258 2.34 -3.69 -14.07
CA VAL A 258 2.07 -4.24 -15.39
C VAL A 258 0.63 -4.69 -15.46
N SER A 259 -0.10 -4.23 -16.48
CA SER A 259 -1.49 -4.59 -16.69
C SER A 259 -1.64 -6.08 -17.00
N LEU A 260 -2.59 -6.72 -16.30
CA LEU A 260 -3.08 -8.05 -16.59
C LEU A 260 -4.57 -8.02 -17.00
N GLU A 261 -4.98 -6.91 -17.61
CA GLU A 261 -6.38 -6.69 -17.99
C GLU A 261 -6.93 -7.81 -18.88
N GLN A 262 -6.08 -8.32 -19.79
CA GLN A 262 -6.41 -9.41 -20.71
C GLN A 262 -6.55 -10.78 -20.02
N GLU A 263 -6.03 -10.91 -18.80
CA GLU A 263 -6.11 -12.13 -18.00
C GLU A 263 -7.38 -12.23 -17.17
N LYS A 264 -8.24 -11.20 -17.18
CA LYS A 264 -9.52 -11.25 -16.47
C LYS A 264 -10.49 -12.15 -17.22
N ASP A 265 -11.02 -13.14 -16.51
CA ASP A 265 -12.04 -14.06 -17.00
C ASP A 265 -13.01 -14.45 -15.87
N ASP A 266 -14.03 -15.23 -16.21
CA ASP A 266 -15.04 -15.71 -15.24
C ASP A 266 -14.43 -16.65 -14.18
N ARG A 267 -13.34 -17.37 -14.48
CA ARG A 267 -12.66 -18.23 -13.51
C ARG A 267 -12.02 -17.40 -12.42
N LEU A 268 -11.28 -16.35 -12.82
CA LEU A 268 -10.70 -15.40 -11.87
C LEU A 268 -11.80 -14.73 -11.03
N LEU A 269 -12.86 -14.27 -11.67
CA LEU A 269 -13.98 -13.62 -10.97
C LEU A 269 -14.60 -14.54 -9.93
N LYS A 270 -14.80 -15.83 -10.27
CA LYS A 270 -15.35 -16.81 -9.34
C LYS A 270 -14.52 -16.95 -8.06
N VAL A 271 -13.21 -16.94 -8.15
CA VAL A 271 -12.31 -16.99 -6.97
C VAL A 271 -12.60 -15.82 -6.03
N PHE A 272 -12.72 -14.60 -6.56
CA PHE A 272 -12.97 -13.42 -5.74
C PHE A 272 -14.43 -13.33 -5.25
N ASP A 273 -15.39 -13.86 -5.99
CA ASP A 273 -16.76 -14.03 -5.51
C ASP A 273 -16.78 -14.99 -4.32
N ASP A 274 -16.12 -16.15 -4.41
CA ASP A 274 -16.04 -17.12 -3.33
C ASP A 274 -15.34 -16.52 -2.08
N LEU A 275 -14.23 -15.78 -2.24
CA LEU A 275 -13.56 -15.07 -1.15
C LEU A 275 -14.47 -14.01 -0.50
N SER A 276 -15.17 -13.21 -1.32
CA SER A 276 -16.06 -12.15 -0.84
C SER A 276 -17.30 -12.71 -0.09
N HIS A 277 -17.76 -13.90 -0.48
CA HIS A 277 -18.91 -14.54 0.11
C HIS A 277 -18.57 -15.40 1.34
N TYR A 278 -17.31 -15.72 1.60
CA TYR A 278 -16.93 -16.58 2.72
C TYR A 278 -17.50 -16.10 4.06
N THR A 279 -17.35 -14.82 4.40
CA THR A 279 -18.06 -14.18 5.51
C THR A 279 -19.18 -13.27 5.03
N GLY A 280 -19.24 -12.98 3.74
CA GLY A 280 -20.23 -12.10 3.13
C GLY A 280 -19.98 -10.61 3.34
N ASN A 281 -18.86 -10.19 3.91
CA ASN A 281 -18.61 -8.82 4.36
C ASN A 281 -17.51 -8.07 3.59
N PHE A 282 -16.85 -8.70 2.64
CA PHE A 282 -15.85 -8.06 1.77
C PHE A 282 -16.54 -7.58 0.49
N TYR A 283 -16.95 -6.32 0.48
CA TYR A 283 -17.69 -5.76 -0.65
C TYR A 283 -16.86 -4.88 -1.58
N TYR A 284 -15.77 -4.28 -1.10
CA TYR A 284 -15.01 -3.31 -1.86
C TYR A 284 -13.56 -3.27 -1.39
N GLY A 285 -12.63 -3.57 -2.29
CA GLY A 285 -11.21 -3.45 -1.94
C GLY A 285 -10.26 -4.08 -2.93
N ARG A 286 -8.97 -3.99 -2.58
CA ARG A 286 -7.86 -4.54 -3.33
C ARG A 286 -7.20 -5.67 -2.55
N TYR A 287 -7.09 -6.82 -3.18
CA TYR A 287 -6.31 -7.94 -2.70
C TYR A 287 -4.89 -7.84 -3.25
N ASP A 288 -3.90 -7.83 -2.37
CA ASP A 288 -2.49 -7.95 -2.71
C ASP A 288 -2.07 -9.41 -2.45
N ILE A 289 -1.64 -10.13 -3.50
CA ILE A 289 -1.55 -11.59 -3.53
C ILE A 289 -0.20 -12.01 -4.06
N LYS A 290 0.40 -13.04 -3.46
CA LYS A 290 1.45 -13.83 -4.10
C LYS A 290 0.89 -15.12 -4.63
N CYS A 291 1.24 -15.50 -5.87
CA CYS A 291 0.81 -16.75 -6.50
C CYS A 291 1.94 -17.41 -7.30
N ARG A 292 1.80 -18.70 -7.53
CA ARG A 292 2.77 -19.47 -8.34
C ARG A 292 2.65 -19.11 -9.82
N SER A 293 1.43 -19.00 -10.31
CA SER A 293 1.11 -18.58 -11.68
C SER A 293 -0.28 -17.93 -11.74
N ILE A 294 -0.57 -17.22 -12.83
CA ILE A 294 -1.91 -16.64 -13.07
C ILE A 294 -2.94 -17.74 -13.23
N GLU A 295 -2.59 -18.84 -13.90
CA GLU A 295 -3.51 -19.98 -14.08
C GLU A 295 -3.81 -20.69 -12.76
N ASP A 296 -2.85 -20.81 -11.85
CA ASP A 296 -3.12 -21.33 -10.50
C ASP A 296 -4.09 -20.42 -9.74
N LEU A 297 -3.88 -19.10 -9.81
CA LEU A 297 -4.79 -18.14 -9.18
C LEU A 297 -6.21 -18.25 -9.74
N LYS A 298 -6.37 -18.41 -11.06
CA LYS A 298 -7.68 -18.61 -11.70
C LYS A 298 -8.35 -19.93 -11.31
N ARG A 299 -7.60 -20.92 -10.83
CA ARG A 299 -8.14 -22.16 -10.25
C ARG A 299 -8.40 -22.08 -8.75
N GLY A 300 -8.02 -20.96 -8.10
CA GLY A 300 -8.10 -20.84 -6.65
C GLY A 300 -7.01 -21.64 -5.91
N GLU A 301 -5.86 -21.90 -6.56
CA GLU A 301 -4.78 -22.73 -6.06
C GLU A 301 -3.45 -21.96 -5.95
N ASN A 302 -2.55 -22.43 -5.10
CA ASN A 302 -1.16 -21.97 -5.02
C ASN A 302 -1.02 -20.42 -4.97
N PHE A 303 -1.88 -19.78 -4.19
CA PHE A 303 -1.83 -18.35 -3.94
C PHE A 303 -1.93 -18.04 -2.44
N SER A 304 -1.53 -16.83 -2.07
CA SER A 304 -1.61 -16.36 -0.70
C SER A 304 -1.91 -14.87 -0.68
N ILE A 305 -2.98 -14.47 0.00
CA ILE A 305 -3.38 -13.07 0.19
C ILE A 305 -2.51 -12.47 1.28
N LEU A 306 -1.64 -11.54 0.89
CA LEU A 306 -0.72 -10.85 1.80
C LEU A 306 -1.39 -9.71 2.54
N GLU A 307 -2.33 -9.05 1.87
CA GLU A 307 -3.04 -7.88 2.38
C GLU A 307 -4.36 -7.69 1.62
N TYR A 308 -5.38 -7.22 2.33
CA TYR A 308 -6.61 -6.69 1.76
C TYR A 308 -6.73 -5.24 2.18
N ASN A 309 -6.84 -4.36 1.21
CA ASN A 309 -7.04 -2.93 1.43
C ASN A 309 -8.49 -2.61 1.09
N GLY A 310 -9.27 -2.16 2.08
CA GLY A 310 -10.70 -1.94 1.94
C GLY A 310 -11.06 -0.60 1.27
N SER A 311 -11.88 0.21 1.94
CA SER A 311 -12.42 1.47 1.41
C SER A 311 -11.36 2.49 1.00
N GLY A 312 -10.16 2.46 1.61
CA GLY A 312 -9.04 3.32 1.28
C GLY A 312 -8.15 2.78 0.17
N ALA A 313 -8.50 1.64 -0.43
CA ALA A 313 -7.69 1.02 -1.47
C ALA A 313 -7.58 1.92 -2.70
N GLU A 314 -6.34 2.20 -3.12
CA GLU A 314 -6.09 2.88 -4.39
C GLU A 314 -6.16 1.88 -5.54
N PRO A 315 -6.91 2.18 -6.63
CA PRO A 315 -7.01 1.30 -7.80
C PRO A 315 -5.69 1.31 -8.59
N HIS A 316 -4.78 0.39 -8.32
CA HIS A 316 -3.44 0.34 -8.94
C HIS A 316 -3.46 0.21 -10.46
N HIS A 317 -4.51 -0.36 -11.05
CA HIS A 317 -4.64 -0.47 -12.50
C HIS A 317 -4.67 0.90 -13.22
N VAL A 318 -5.05 1.95 -12.51
CA VAL A 318 -5.02 3.33 -13.04
C VAL A 318 -3.60 3.74 -13.44
N TYR A 319 -2.58 3.24 -12.74
CA TYR A 319 -1.17 3.52 -13.01
C TYR A 319 -0.50 2.52 -13.97
N GLY A 320 -1.04 1.31 -14.07
CA GLY A 320 -0.46 0.21 -14.87
C GLY A 320 -0.95 0.15 -16.31
N ASN A 321 -2.11 0.71 -16.61
CA ASN A 321 -2.79 0.53 -17.90
C ASN A 321 -2.56 1.68 -18.90
N GLY A 322 -1.69 2.65 -18.57
CA GLY A 322 -1.34 3.76 -19.50
C GLY A 322 -2.45 4.80 -19.72
N TYR A 323 -3.38 4.94 -18.79
CA TYR A 323 -4.47 5.93 -18.89
C TYR A 323 -3.95 7.37 -18.81
N ASN A 324 -4.58 8.27 -19.57
CA ASN A 324 -4.36 9.71 -19.40
C ASN A 324 -5.03 10.23 -18.11
N LEU A 325 -4.71 11.46 -17.71
CA LEU A 325 -5.22 12.06 -16.48
C LEU A 325 -6.75 12.07 -16.37
N LEU A 326 -7.45 12.40 -17.47
CA LEU A 326 -8.91 12.47 -17.47
C LEU A 326 -9.54 11.09 -17.27
N GLN A 327 -9.01 10.08 -17.96
CA GLN A 327 -9.43 8.69 -17.80
C GLN A 327 -9.16 8.22 -16.36
N ALA A 328 -8.00 8.54 -15.82
CA ALA A 328 -7.64 8.20 -14.44
C ALA A 328 -8.60 8.85 -13.42
N CYS A 329 -8.86 10.15 -13.57
CA CYS A 329 -9.83 10.86 -12.71
C CYS A 329 -11.23 10.23 -12.80
N TRP A 330 -11.67 9.91 -14.01
CA TRP A 330 -12.97 9.26 -14.22
C TRP A 330 -13.06 7.90 -13.54
N ILE A 331 -12.03 7.05 -13.69
CA ILE A 331 -11.97 5.74 -13.05
C ILE A 331 -11.99 5.89 -11.52
N LEU A 332 -11.18 6.80 -10.96
CA LEU A 332 -11.14 7.04 -9.52
C LEU A 332 -12.50 7.51 -8.98
N VAL A 333 -13.17 8.41 -9.69
CA VAL A 333 -14.51 8.89 -9.31
C VAL A 333 -15.55 7.77 -9.43
N ALA A 334 -15.48 6.94 -10.47
CA ALA A 334 -16.35 5.77 -10.62
C ALA A 334 -16.17 4.74 -9.49
N HIS A 335 -14.92 4.54 -9.03
CA HIS A 335 -14.65 3.73 -7.84
C HIS A 335 -15.28 4.33 -6.57
N TRP A 336 -15.20 5.65 -6.38
CA TRP A 336 -15.82 6.32 -5.25
C TRP A 336 -17.36 6.28 -5.31
N GLU A 337 -17.93 6.36 -6.51
CA GLU A 337 -19.37 6.16 -6.69
C GLU A 337 -19.78 4.76 -6.25
N MET A 338 -19.03 3.72 -6.67
CA MET A 338 -19.32 2.35 -6.27
C MET A 338 -19.17 2.16 -4.76
N LEU A 339 -18.12 2.71 -4.17
CA LEU A 339 -17.91 2.73 -2.72
C LEU A 339 -19.11 3.38 -2.00
N TYR A 340 -19.57 4.52 -2.50
CA TYR A 340 -20.76 5.21 -1.96
C TYR A 340 -22.01 4.34 -2.08
N ARG A 341 -22.26 3.73 -3.24
CA ARG A 341 -23.43 2.87 -3.46
C ARG A 341 -23.44 1.67 -2.52
N ILE A 342 -22.34 0.97 -2.39
CA ILE A 342 -22.20 -0.16 -1.46
C ILE A 342 -22.45 0.29 -0.02
N SER A 343 -21.80 1.37 0.40
CA SER A 343 -21.96 1.93 1.75
C SER A 343 -23.41 2.35 2.02
N ARG A 344 -24.06 2.97 1.05
CA ARG A 344 -25.47 3.38 1.16
C ARG A 344 -26.41 2.19 1.29
N MET A 345 -26.21 1.14 0.49
CA MET A 345 -27.03 -0.08 0.57
C MET A 345 -26.86 -0.79 1.91
N ASN A 346 -25.64 -0.83 2.45
CA ASN A 346 -25.37 -1.38 3.78
C ASN A 346 -25.98 -0.51 4.89
N TYR A 347 -25.94 0.82 4.74
CA TYR A 347 -26.60 1.73 5.67
C TYR A 347 -28.12 1.52 5.70
N GLU A 348 -28.74 1.32 4.56
CA GLU A 348 -30.18 1.01 4.44
C GLU A 348 -30.55 -0.35 5.06
N LYS A 349 -29.57 -1.26 5.21
CA LYS A 349 -29.68 -2.51 5.98
C LYS A 349 -29.44 -2.37 7.48
N GLY A 350 -29.21 -1.15 7.98
CA GLY A 350 -28.99 -0.86 9.40
C GLY A 350 -27.52 -0.77 9.84
N ILE A 351 -26.57 -0.83 8.91
CA ILE A 351 -25.13 -0.68 9.23
C ILE A 351 -24.81 0.82 9.29
N LEU A 352 -24.74 1.37 10.48
CA LEU A 352 -24.54 2.80 10.68
C LEU A 352 -23.12 3.26 10.28
N TYR A 353 -23.06 4.45 9.68
CA TYR A 353 -21.79 5.15 9.49
C TYR A 353 -21.20 5.55 10.84
N TRP A 354 -19.90 5.58 10.93
CA TRP A 354 -19.26 6.13 12.11
C TRP A 354 -19.63 7.61 12.30
N ASP A 355 -19.84 8.03 13.55
CA ASP A 355 -20.02 9.43 13.87
C ASP A 355 -18.72 10.23 13.67
N PHE A 356 -18.88 11.56 13.52
CA PHE A 356 -17.75 12.43 13.18
C PHE A 356 -16.62 12.37 14.23
N ARG A 357 -16.96 12.35 15.51
CA ARG A 357 -15.98 12.37 16.61
C ARG A 357 -15.19 11.07 16.66
N ARG A 358 -15.87 9.93 16.52
CA ARG A 358 -15.26 8.59 16.49
C ARG A 358 -14.25 8.50 15.35
N GLY A 359 -14.66 8.83 14.13
CA GLY A 359 -13.79 8.74 12.96
C GLY A 359 -12.59 9.69 13.03
N TRP A 360 -12.81 10.91 13.50
CA TRP A 360 -11.74 11.89 13.68
C TRP A 360 -10.70 11.47 14.73
N LYS A 361 -11.19 10.96 15.89
CA LYS A 361 -10.32 10.42 16.95
C LYS A 361 -9.49 9.25 16.42
N PHE A 362 -10.13 8.35 15.66
CA PHE A 362 -9.47 7.18 15.07
C PHE A 362 -8.36 7.61 14.09
N LEU A 363 -8.66 8.47 13.12
CA LEU A 363 -7.66 8.95 12.15
C LEU A 363 -6.44 9.61 12.81
N ARG A 364 -6.67 10.45 13.84
CA ARG A 364 -5.57 11.05 14.60
C ARG A 364 -4.73 10.00 15.32
N GLY A 365 -5.37 9.00 15.91
CA GLY A 365 -4.70 7.87 16.57
C GLY A 365 -3.83 7.08 15.58
N THR A 366 -4.41 6.72 14.44
CA THR A 366 -3.71 6.01 13.35
C THR A 366 -2.51 6.82 12.83
N ALA A 367 -2.70 8.11 12.56
CA ALA A 367 -1.61 8.98 12.09
C ALA A 367 -0.45 9.07 13.09
N LYS A 368 -0.76 9.16 14.40
CA LYS A 368 0.26 9.15 15.46
C LYS A 368 1.00 7.81 15.53
N HIS A 369 0.26 6.70 15.43
CA HIS A 369 0.82 5.35 15.42
C HIS A 369 1.76 5.15 14.23
N LEU A 370 1.33 5.49 13.02
CA LEU A 370 2.13 5.36 11.80
C LEU A 370 3.40 6.22 11.83
N LYS A 371 3.32 7.44 12.37
CA LYS A 371 4.49 8.30 12.58
C LYS A 371 5.50 7.64 13.51
N LYS A 372 5.03 7.01 14.61
CA LYS A 372 5.91 6.25 15.52
C LYS A 372 6.58 5.08 14.80
N LEU A 373 5.83 4.30 14.01
CA LEU A 373 6.40 3.19 13.25
C LEU A 373 7.45 3.67 12.23
N GLN A 374 7.19 4.77 11.55
CA GLN A 374 8.15 5.37 10.61
C GLN A 374 9.44 5.81 11.30
N GLN A 375 9.36 6.40 12.48
CA GLN A 375 10.52 6.78 13.28
C GLN A 375 11.33 5.55 13.69
N LEU A 376 10.68 4.53 14.25
CA LEU A 376 11.33 3.27 14.64
C LEU A 376 11.99 2.58 13.44
N ASP A 377 11.35 2.58 12.29
CA ASP A 377 11.90 2.00 11.06
C ASP A 377 13.17 2.72 10.60
N SER A 378 13.20 4.05 10.72
CA SER A 378 14.38 4.87 10.38
C SER A 378 15.53 4.72 11.38
N GLU A 379 15.23 4.54 12.68
CA GLU A 379 16.23 4.39 13.74
C GLU A 379 16.88 3.01 13.74
N THR A 380 16.14 1.98 13.35
CA THR A 380 16.64 0.60 13.36
C THR A 380 17.55 0.26 12.19
N GLY A 381 17.66 1.14 11.17
CA GLY A 381 18.64 1.02 10.06
C GLY A 381 18.57 -0.28 9.24
N MET A 382 17.56 -1.09 9.47
CA MET A 382 17.37 -2.40 8.86
C MET A 382 16.43 -2.27 7.64
N THR A 383 16.94 -1.67 6.58
CA THR A 383 16.26 -1.71 5.25
C THR A 383 16.86 -2.78 4.39
#